data_664661c24929c4835c4b65a8ed8feaea
#
_entry.id   664661c24929c4835c4b65a8ed8feaea
#
_cell.length_a   1.000
_cell.length_b   1.000
_cell.length_c   1.000
_cell.angle_alpha   90.00
_cell.angle_beta   90.00
_cell.angle_gamma   90.00
#
_symmetry.space_group_name_H-M   'P 1'
#
loop_
_entity.id
_entity.type
_entity.pdbx_description
1 polymer ?
#
loop_
_entity_poly.entity_id
_entity_poly.type
_entity_poly.pdbx_seq_one_letter_code
_entity_poly.pdbx_strand_id
1 'polypeptide(L)'
;VKKGAEQAGKDINEQLGYKGKKAVKVVYSGPSDKDNVDEQVNILDEELSRYPAALAISIADAKACEVQFDQAGWNGTPIVTFDSSSDYPGISAFVSTDNSASATEAANRLAEAMGKSGEVMLFMQDSKSQVAQTRENAFVSQIQSTYPNITIVETYHMDQIDTYKNQMIQELATDKQAADITEEEVIDYLFEKHSNVKGCFASNSDA
;
A
#
# COMPACT_ATOMS: atom_id res chain seq x y z
N VAL A 1 8.53 -10.65 -5.64
CA VAL A 1 7.91 -11.54 -4.64
C VAL A 1 7.95 -13.00 -5.11
N LYS A 2 7.27 -13.40 -6.19
CA LYS A 2 7.15 -14.81 -6.66
C LYS A 2 8.49 -15.56 -6.69
N LYS A 3 9.51 -15.00 -7.37
CA LYS A 3 10.84 -15.63 -7.47
C LYS A 3 11.50 -15.86 -6.10
N GLY A 4 11.32 -14.92 -5.16
CA GLY A 4 11.85 -15.05 -3.80
C GLY A 4 11.15 -16.16 -3.01
N ALA A 5 9.82 -16.25 -3.09
CA ALA A 5 9.06 -17.32 -2.45
C ALA A 5 9.41 -18.72 -3.02
N GLU A 6 9.53 -18.84 -4.33
CA GLU A 6 9.96 -20.08 -4.99
C GLU A 6 11.39 -20.50 -4.59
N GLN A 7 12.30 -19.52 -4.47
CA GLN A 7 13.67 -19.78 -4.02
C GLN A 7 13.69 -20.21 -2.55
N ALA A 8 12.95 -19.55 -1.67
CA ALA A 8 12.83 -19.93 -0.26
C ALA A 8 12.31 -21.37 -0.11
N GLY A 9 11.31 -21.77 -0.92
CA GLY A 9 10.82 -23.14 -0.91
C GLY A 9 11.89 -24.16 -1.34
N LYS A 10 12.74 -23.84 -2.33
CA LYS A 10 13.87 -24.67 -2.73
C LYS A 10 14.91 -24.80 -1.62
N ASP A 11 15.29 -23.66 -1.02
CA ASP A 11 16.30 -23.62 0.03
C ASP A 11 15.87 -24.43 1.27
N ILE A 12 14.60 -24.31 1.68
CA ILE A 12 14.02 -25.10 2.78
C ILE A 12 14.08 -26.60 2.45
N ASN A 13 13.67 -27.00 1.24
CA ASN A 13 13.70 -28.40 0.83
C ASN A 13 15.12 -28.95 0.83
N GLU A 14 16.10 -28.17 0.41
CA GLU A 14 17.51 -28.56 0.40
C GLU A 14 18.05 -28.69 1.83
N GLN A 15 17.86 -27.67 2.65
CA GLN A 15 18.33 -27.63 4.05
C GLN A 15 17.77 -28.76 4.91
N LEU A 16 16.49 -29.09 4.74
CA LEU A 16 15.79 -30.10 5.51
C LEU A 16 15.79 -31.48 4.85
N GLY A 17 16.36 -31.62 3.65
CA GLY A 17 16.38 -32.86 2.88
C GLY A 17 14.99 -33.33 2.43
N TYR A 18 14.03 -32.43 2.27
CA TYR A 18 12.66 -32.76 1.88
C TYR A 18 12.58 -33.08 0.41
N LYS A 19 11.99 -34.26 0.09
CA LYS A 19 11.83 -34.76 -1.29
C LYS A 19 10.43 -35.36 -1.49
N GLY A 20 9.95 -35.34 -2.74
CA GLY A 20 8.69 -35.96 -3.13
C GLY A 20 7.50 -35.33 -2.37
N LYS A 21 6.69 -36.14 -1.71
CA LYS A 21 5.49 -35.69 -0.98
C LYS A 21 5.77 -34.84 0.25
N LYS A 22 7.00 -34.87 0.79
CA LYS A 22 7.42 -34.04 1.93
C LYS A 22 7.98 -32.69 1.50
N ALA A 23 8.21 -32.47 0.22
CA ALA A 23 8.75 -31.22 -0.27
C ALA A 23 7.74 -30.08 -0.07
N VAL A 24 8.24 -28.95 0.40
CA VAL A 24 7.48 -27.70 0.42
C VAL A 24 7.21 -27.28 -1.02
N LYS A 25 5.95 -27.01 -1.32
CA LYS A 25 5.50 -26.48 -2.60
C LYS A 25 4.97 -25.09 -2.39
N VAL A 26 5.51 -24.14 -3.10
CA VAL A 26 5.00 -22.77 -3.13
C VAL A 26 3.97 -22.67 -4.24
N VAL A 27 2.75 -22.29 -3.86
CA VAL A 27 1.69 -21.88 -4.80
C VAL A 27 1.62 -20.36 -4.73
N TYR A 28 1.65 -19.70 -5.86
CA TYR A 28 1.58 -18.26 -5.97
C TYR A 28 0.33 -17.85 -6.73
N SER A 29 -0.52 -17.09 -6.09
CA SER A 29 -1.74 -16.51 -6.64
C SER A 29 -1.81 -15.03 -6.27
N GLY A 30 -2.53 -14.26 -7.06
CA GLY A 30 -2.75 -12.85 -6.78
C GLY A 30 -3.72 -12.26 -7.81
N PRO A 31 -4.37 -11.14 -7.48
CA PRO A 31 -5.29 -10.47 -8.38
C PRO A 31 -4.58 -9.98 -9.65
N SER A 32 -5.35 -9.82 -10.70
CA SER A 32 -4.88 -9.28 -11.99
C SER A 32 -4.48 -7.82 -11.88
N ASP A 33 -5.20 -7.07 -11.03
CA ASP A 33 -4.88 -5.73 -10.61
C ASP A 33 -4.56 -5.74 -9.11
N LYS A 34 -3.41 -5.16 -8.72
CA LYS A 34 -2.93 -5.12 -7.34
C LYS A 34 -3.93 -4.46 -6.36
N ASP A 35 -4.77 -3.56 -6.87
CA ASP A 35 -5.72 -2.78 -6.09
C ASP A 35 -7.12 -3.43 -6.06
N ASN A 36 -7.31 -4.58 -6.74
CA ASN A 36 -8.57 -5.32 -6.75
C ASN A 36 -8.73 -6.17 -5.47
N VAL A 37 -9.27 -5.54 -4.44
CA VAL A 37 -9.50 -6.13 -3.11
C VAL A 37 -10.45 -7.33 -3.18
N ASP A 38 -11.54 -7.22 -3.93
CA ASP A 38 -12.54 -8.29 -4.05
C ASP A 38 -11.95 -9.55 -4.72
N GLU A 39 -11.11 -9.37 -5.73
CA GLU A 39 -10.40 -10.47 -6.37
C GLU A 39 -9.40 -11.11 -5.41
N GLN A 40 -8.70 -10.32 -4.58
CA GLN A 40 -7.81 -10.86 -3.55
C GLN A 40 -8.57 -11.72 -2.54
N VAL A 41 -9.71 -11.26 -2.04
CA VAL A 41 -10.56 -11.99 -1.09
C VAL A 41 -11.04 -13.32 -1.71
N ASN A 42 -11.51 -13.31 -2.96
CA ASN A 42 -11.97 -14.50 -3.65
C ASN A 42 -10.85 -15.54 -3.86
N ILE A 43 -9.65 -15.07 -4.23
CA ILE A 43 -8.47 -15.94 -4.37
C ILE A 43 -8.10 -16.55 -3.01
N LEU A 44 -8.17 -15.77 -1.94
CA LEU A 44 -7.85 -16.23 -0.59
C LEU A 44 -8.82 -17.32 -0.12
N ASP A 45 -10.13 -17.15 -0.38
CA ASP A 45 -11.15 -18.17 -0.11
C ASP A 45 -10.85 -19.48 -0.87
N GLU A 46 -10.49 -19.38 -2.14
CA GLU A 46 -10.15 -20.54 -2.96
C GLU A 46 -8.90 -21.25 -2.42
N GLU A 47 -7.83 -20.51 -2.11
CA GLU A 47 -6.59 -21.12 -1.59
C GLU A 47 -6.80 -21.74 -0.21
N LEU A 48 -7.55 -21.10 0.69
CA LEU A 48 -7.86 -21.65 2.01
C LEU A 48 -8.71 -22.91 1.95
N SER A 49 -9.58 -23.06 0.95
CA SER A 49 -10.35 -24.27 0.71
C SER A 49 -9.50 -25.52 0.43
N ARG A 50 -8.24 -25.32 0.06
CA ARG A 50 -7.24 -26.37 -0.20
C ARG A 50 -6.45 -26.77 1.03
N TYR A 51 -6.73 -26.16 2.18
CA TYR A 51 -6.05 -26.39 3.45
C TYR A 51 -4.52 -26.27 3.34
N PRO A 52 -3.97 -25.10 2.99
CA PRO A 52 -2.54 -24.90 2.87
C PRO A 52 -1.87 -25.06 4.24
N ALA A 53 -0.63 -25.55 4.26
CA ALA A 53 0.15 -25.71 5.48
C ALA A 53 0.54 -24.36 6.13
N ALA A 54 0.62 -23.30 5.35
CA ALA A 54 0.83 -21.92 5.79
C ALA A 54 0.35 -20.97 4.69
N LEU A 55 -0.02 -19.75 5.09
CA LEU A 55 -0.39 -18.65 4.23
C LEU A 55 0.65 -17.54 4.36
N ALA A 56 1.20 -17.07 3.24
CA ALA A 56 1.99 -15.83 3.18
C ALA A 56 1.28 -14.85 2.25
N ILE A 57 0.92 -13.66 2.75
CA ILE A 57 0.09 -12.69 2.03
C ILE A 57 0.60 -11.26 2.19
N SER A 58 0.53 -10.47 1.12
CA SER A 58 0.54 -9.00 1.15
C SER A 58 -0.89 -8.52 0.98
N ILE A 59 -1.38 -7.72 1.91
CA ILE A 59 -2.80 -7.37 2.03
C ILE A 59 -3.06 -6.05 1.32
N ALA A 60 -3.98 -6.04 0.35
CA ALA A 60 -4.35 -4.84 -0.39
C ALA A 60 -5.17 -3.86 0.47
N ASP A 61 -6.09 -4.36 1.28
CA ASP A 61 -6.90 -3.58 2.23
C ASP A 61 -6.79 -4.19 3.63
N ALA A 62 -6.38 -3.38 4.61
CA ALA A 62 -6.07 -3.83 5.97
C ALA A 62 -7.25 -4.50 6.71
N LYS A 63 -8.49 -4.33 6.24
CA LYS A 63 -9.71 -4.85 6.88
C LYS A 63 -10.44 -5.91 6.05
N ALA A 64 -10.18 -5.99 4.76
CA ALA A 64 -10.98 -6.80 3.85
C ALA A 64 -10.86 -8.32 4.06
N CYS A 65 -9.77 -8.81 4.64
CA CYS A 65 -9.46 -10.24 4.75
C CYS A 65 -9.73 -10.87 6.13
N GLU A 66 -10.38 -10.16 7.05
CA GLU A 66 -10.57 -10.64 8.44
C GLU A 66 -11.33 -11.98 8.51
N VAL A 67 -12.39 -12.16 7.70
CA VAL A 67 -13.17 -13.38 7.64
C VAL A 67 -12.33 -14.56 7.17
N GLN A 68 -11.49 -14.36 6.16
CA GLN A 68 -10.59 -15.37 5.63
C GLN A 68 -9.48 -15.72 6.63
N PHE A 69 -9.03 -14.75 7.40
CA PHE A 69 -8.06 -14.99 8.47
C PHE A 69 -8.65 -15.80 9.62
N ASP A 70 -9.90 -15.55 9.99
CA ASP A 70 -10.64 -16.42 10.94
C ASP A 70 -10.73 -17.85 10.42
N GLN A 71 -11.06 -18.03 9.14
CA GLN A 71 -11.09 -19.35 8.50
C GLN A 71 -9.70 -20.03 8.52
N ALA A 72 -8.62 -19.30 8.22
CA ALA A 72 -7.27 -19.82 8.34
C ALA A 72 -6.96 -20.27 9.76
N GLY A 73 -7.36 -19.49 10.78
CA GLY A 73 -7.24 -19.83 12.19
C GLY A 73 -7.99 -21.12 12.55
N TRP A 74 -9.22 -21.29 12.10
CA TRP A 74 -10.00 -22.51 12.31
C TRP A 74 -9.38 -23.72 11.62
N ASN A 75 -8.77 -23.53 10.46
CA ASN A 75 -8.04 -24.57 9.73
C ASN A 75 -6.67 -24.91 10.35
N GLY A 76 -6.21 -24.12 11.33
CA GLY A 76 -4.86 -24.25 11.89
C GLY A 76 -3.75 -23.79 10.92
N THR A 77 -4.09 -22.99 9.92
CA THR A 77 -3.15 -22.45 8.93
C THR A 77 -2.50 -21.18 9.48
N PRO A 78 -1.20 -21.16 9.80
CA PRO A 78 -0.51 -19.96 10.25
C PRO A 78 -0.43 -18.93 9.13
N ILE A 79 -0.59 -17.65 9.51
CA ILE A 79 -0.55 -16.51 8.60
C ILE A 79 0.73 -15.72 8.83
N VAL A 80 1.47 -15.47 7.76
CA VAL A 80 2.59 -14.52 7.72
C VAL A 80 2.26 -13.45 6.71
N THR A 81 2.37 -12.18 7.10
CA THR A 81 2.20 -11.07 6.18
C THR A 81 3.57 -10.53 5.75
N PHE A 82 3.63 -10.03 4.54
CA PHE A 82 4.82 -9.35 4.02
C PHE A 82 4.42 -8.10 3.27
N ASP A 83 5.33 -7.12 3.17
CA ASP A 83 5.09 -5.82 2.54
C ASP A 83 3.96 -5.03 3.23
N SER A 84 2.70 -5.40 3.03
CA SER A 84 1.52 -4.82 3.70
C SER A 84 0.79 -5.84 4.57
N SER A 85 0.28 -5.39 5.72
CA SER A 85 -0.34 -6.21 6.75
C SER A 85 -1.69 -5.62 7.21
N SER A 86 -2.23 -6.16 8.29
CA SER A 86 -3.39 -5.64 9.03
C SER A 86 -3.16 -5.79 10.53
N ASP A 87 -4.06 -5.23 11.32
CA ASP A 87 -4.06 -5.36 12.80
C ASP A 87 -4.71 -6.65 13.28
N TYR A 88 -5.01 -7.62 12.39
CA TYR A 88 -5.60 -8.89 12.76
C TYR A 88 -4.69 -9.66 13.73
N PRO A 89 -5.18 -10.03 14.93
CA PRO A 89 -4.34 -10.58 16.00
C PRO A 89 -3.81 -12.00 15.72
N GLY A 90 -4.36 -12.70 14.73
CA GLY A 90 -3.94 -14.05 14.33
C GLY A 90 -2.73 -14.10 13.39
N ILE A 91 -2.13 -12.96 13.03
CA ILE A 91 -0.93 -12.91 12.19
C ILE A 91 0.29 -13.33 13.01
N SER A 92 0.97 -14.39 12.56
CA SER A 92 2.09 -14.99 13.26
C SER A 92 3.40 -14.19 13.12
N ALA A 93 3.58 -13.52 11.99
CA ALA A 93 4.74 -12.66 11.70
C ALA A 93 4.43 -11.67 10.58
N PHE A 94 5.10 -10.53 10.63
CA PHE A 94 5.09 -9.51 9.58
C PHE A 94 6.50 -9.17 9.15
N VAL A 95 6.76 -9.19 7.85
CA VAL A 95 8.06 -8.89 7.24
C VAL A 95 7.91 -7.75 6.24
N SER A 96 8.45 -6.61 6.56
CA SER A 96 8.34 -5.40 5.73
C SER A 96 9.52 -4.46 5.91
N THR A 97 9.58 -3.42 5.09
CA THR A 97 10.37 -2.21 5.34
C THR A 97 9.85 -1.52 6.60
N ASP A 98 10.71 -0.88 7.36
CA ASP A 98 10.28 0.10 8.38
C ASP A 98 9.72 1.34 7.66
N ASN A 99 8.42 1.27 7.37
CA ASN A 99 7.71 2.29 6.61
C ASN A 99 7.62 3.62 7.38
N SER A 100 7.56 3.56 8.71
CA SER A 100 7.54 4.75 9.55
C SER A 100 8.89 5.47 9.52
N ALA A 101 9.99 4.75 9.75
CA ALA A 101 11.33 5.33 9.68
C ALA A 101 11.66 5.88 8.29
N SER A 102 11.26 5.16 7.23
CA SER A 102 11.50 5.59 5.84
C SER A 102 10.79 6.88 5.50
N ALA A 103 9.52 7.02 5.87
CA ALA A 103 8.74 8.22 5.61
C ALA A 103 9.19 9.42 6.48
N THR A 104 9.57 9.15 7.74
CA THR A 104 10.18 10.17 8.61
C THR A 104 11.46 10.73 8.00
N GLU A 105 12.33 9.85 7.49
CA GLU A 105 13.56 10.27 6.80
C GLU A 105 13.26 11.06 5.52
N ALA A 106 12.27 10.62 4.73
CA ALA A 106 11.83 11.36 3.54
C ALA A 106 11.34 12.78 3.89
N ALA A 107 10.54 12.92 4.95
CA ALA A 107 10.08 14.21 5.44
C ALA A 107 11.25 15.13 5.84
N ASN A 108 12.24 14.60 6.57
CA ASN A 108 13.42 15.35 6.96
C ASN A 108 14.20 15.84 5.73
N ARG A 109 14.46 14.95 4.78
CA ARG A 109 15.21 15.31 3.55
C ARG A 109 14.49 16.33 2.70
N LEU A 110 13.17 16.17 2.53
CA LEU A 110 12.37 17.13 1.78
C LEU A 110 12.38 18.50 2.48
N ALA A 111 12.16 18.53 3.79
CA ALA A 111 12.19 19.76 4.56
C ALA A 111 13.54 20.49 4.46
N GLU A 112 14.66 19.77 4.58
CA GLU A 112 16.01 20.34 4.41
C GLU A 112 16.19 20.90 3.01
N ALA A 113 15.80 20.17 1.96
CA ALA A 113 15.90 20.62 0.57
C ALA A 113 15.08 21.88 0.30
N MET A 114 13.94 22.05 0.97
CA MET A 114 13.06 23.22 0.87
C MET A 114 13.50 24.40 1.73
N GLY A 115 14.57 24.29 2.52
CA GLY A 115 14.96 25.31 3.49
C GLY A 115 13.98 25.44 4.66
N LYS A 116 13.30 24.34 5.04
CA LYS A 116 12.39 24.17 6.18
C LYS A 116 11.15 25.08 6.14
N SER A 117 10.72 25.50 4.96
CA SER A 117 9.54 26.37 4.80
C SER A 117 8.91 26.24 3.42
N GLY A 118 7.59 26.37 3.35
CA GLY A 118 6.80 26.39 2.12
C GLY A 118 5.68 25.34 2.12
N GLU A 119 5.11 25.10 0.96
CA GLU A 119 3.98 24.20 0.76
C GLU A 119 4.45 22.86 0.17
N VAL A 120 3.83 21.78 0.63
CA VAL A 120 4.09 20.40 0.21
C VAL A 120 2.78 19.74 -0.20
N MET A 121 2.82 18.98 -1.30
CA MET A 121 1.78 18.03 -1.68
C MET A 121 2.25 16.60 -1.45
N LEU A 122 1.33 15.74 -1.03
CA LEU A 122 1.54 14.30 -0.88
C LEU A 122 0.83 13.54 -1.99
N PHE A 123 1.53 12.60 -2.60
CA PHE A 123 0.99 11.65 -3.56
C PHE A 123 1.08 10.25 -2.95
N MET A 124 -0.10 9.68 -2.64
CA MET A 124 -0.20 8.40 -1.95
C MET A 124 -0.72 7.35 -2.91
N GLN A 125 -0.06 6.19 -2.92
CA GLN A 125 -0.43 5.07 -3.80
C GLN A 125 -1.88 4.60 -3.62
N ASP A 126 -2.36 4.62 -2.39
CA ASP A 126 -3.74 4.27 -2.01
C ASP A 126 -4.06 4.78 -0.60
N SER A 127 -5.33 4.74 -0.23
CA SER A 127 -5.83 5.14 1.09
C SER A 127 -6.08 3.97 2.05
N LYS A 128 -5.91 2.72 1.63
CA LYS A 128 -6.43 1.50 2.30
C LYS A 128 -5.34 0.59 2.84
N SER A 129 -4.19 0.50 2.17
CA SER A 129 -3.11 -0.37 2.60
C SER A 129 -2.40 0.15 3.85
N GLN A 130 -2.01 -0.75 4.74
CA GLN A 130 -1.26 -0.40 5.94
C GLN A 130 0.06 0.32 5.60
N VAL A 131 0.72 -0.06 4.51
CA VAL A 131 1.96 0.58 4.04
C VAL A 131 1.73 2.05 3.70
N ALA A 132 0.70 2.36 2.90
CA ALA A 132 0.38 3.74 2.51
C ALA A 132 0.02 4.58 3.74
N GLN A 133 -0.87 4.09 4.58
CA GLN A 133 -1.29 4.76 5.82
C GLN A 133 -0.12 5.01 6.78
N THR A 134 0.78 4.03 6.94
CA THR A 134 1.95 4.18 7.82
C THR A 134 2.91 5.24 7.28
N ARG A 135 3.17 5.25 5.96
CA ARG A 135 4.03 6.26 5.34
C ARG A 135 3.44 7.65 5.42
N GLU A 136 2.16 7.80 5.10
CA GLU A 136 1.44 9.07 5.21
C GLU A 136 1.49 9.62 6.65
N ASN A 137 1.05 8.82 7.61
CA ASN A 137 1.00 9.23 9.02
C ASN A 137 2.38 9.63 9.57
N ALA A 138 3.42 8.87 9.23
CA ALA A 138 4.77 9.17 9.69
C ALA A 138 5.32 10.45 9.04
N PHE A 139 5.10 10.64 7.74
CA PHE A 139 5.50 11.85 7.03
C PHE A 139 4.79 13.09 7.59
N VAL A 140 3.46 13.04 7.70
CA VAL A 140 2.62 14.12 8.23
C VAL A 140 3.02 14.47 9.65
N SER A 141 3.16 13.47 10.54
CA SER A 141 3.56 13.68 11.93
C SER A 141 4.94 14.33 12.04
N GLN A 142 5.91 13.92 11.21
CA GLN A 142 7.24 14.49 11.21
C GLN A 142 7.24 15.95 10.74
N ILE A 143 6.50 16.27 9.68
CA ILE A 143 6.35 17.65 9.20
C ILE A 143 5.71 18.53 10.28
N GLN A 144 4.57 18.10 10.82
CA GLN A 144 3.81 18.88 11.80
C GLN A 144 4.57 19.12 13.11
N SER A 145 5.31 18.11 13.58
CA SER A 145 6.02 18.20 14.85
C SER A 145 7.34 18.95 14.78
N THR A 146 8.03 18.90 13.62
CA THR A 146 9.43 19.35 13.51
C THR A 146 9.59 20.58 12.63
N TYR A 147 8.69 20.78 11.66
CA TYR A 147 8.82 21.83 10.64
C TYR A 147 7.57 22.74 10.57
N PRO A 148 7.33 23.59 11.58
CA PRO A 148 6.10 24.36 11.70
C PRO A 148 5.87 25.38 10.57
N ASN A 149 6.89 25.68 9.77
CA ASN A 149 6.80 26.58 8.62
C ASN A 149 6.56 25.84 7.29
N ILE A 150 6.36 24.51 7.34
CA ILE A 150 5.95 23.71 6.18
C ILE A 150 4.46 23.38 6.34
N THR A 151 3.69 23.64 5.30
CA THR A 151 2.25 23.35 5.25
C THR A 151 2.00 22.25 4.23
N ILE A 152 1.33 21.18 4.64
CA ILE A 152 0.79 20.17 3.71
C ILE A 152 -0.53 20.76 3.18
N VAL A 153 -0.58 21.04 1.87
CA VAL A 153 -1.73 21.73 1.26
C VAL A 153 -2.68 20.77 0.57
N GLU A 154 -2.18 19.57 0.19
CA GLU A 154 -2.99 18.54 -0.46
C GLU A 154 -2.39 17.16 -0.17
N THR A 155 -3.25 16.16 -0.05
CA THR A 155 -2.88 14.74 -0.04
C THR A 155 -3.73 14.01 -1.08
N TYR A 156 -3.12 13.69 -2.22
CA TYR A 156 -3.75 12.96 -3.30
C TYR A 156 -3.60 11.45 -3.09
N HIS A 157 -4.71 10.71 -3.09
CA HIS A 157 -4.72 9.24 -3.06
C HIS A 157 -5.15 8.71 -4.43
N MET A 158 -4.30 7.92 -5.08
CA MET A 158 -4.53 7.44 -6.45
C MET A 158 -5.82 6.61 -6.57
N ASP A 159 -6.16 5.81 -5.56
CA ASP A 159 -7.39 5.02 -5.50
C ASP A 159 -8.66 5.86 -5.36
N GLN A 160 -8.55 7.17 -5.10
CA GLN A 160 -9.65 8.11 -4.97
C GLN A 160 -9.77 9.08 -6.15
N ILE A 161 -9.17 8.75 -7.29
CA ILE A 161 -9.12 9.62 -8.47
C ILE A 161 -10.51 10.16 -8.91
N ASP A 162 -11.56 9.35 -8.80
CA ASP A 162 -12.92 9.78 -9.18
C ASP A 162 -13.46 10.91 -8.29
N THR A 163 -13.04 10.95 -7.03
CA THR A 163 -13.35 12.05 -6.11
C THR A 163 -12.71 13.35 -6.62
N TYR A 164 -11.45 13.29 -7.00
CA TYR A 164 -10.71 14.45 -7.52
C TYR A 164 -11.22 14.91 -8.89
N LYS A 165 -11.59 13.99 -9.78
CA LYS A 165 -12.23 14.31 -11.05
C LYS A 165 -13.55 15.08 -10.84
N ASN A 166 -14.38 14.62 -9.91
CA ASN A 166 -15.64 15.29 -9.60
C ASN A 166 -15.42 16.68 -8.96
N GLN A 167 -14.40 16.80 -8.08
CA GLN A 167 -14.02 18.09 -7.50
C GLN A 167 -13.54 19.05 -8.59
N MET A 168 -12.68 18.61 -9.48
CA MET A 168 -12.19 19.39 -10.62
C MET A 168 -13.33 19.90 -11.50
N ILE A 169 -14.31 19.03 -11.83
CA ILE A 169 -15.51 19.41 -12.60
C ILE A 169 -16.26 20.53 -11.91
N GLN A 170 -16.48 20.41 -10.61
CA GLN A 170 -17.24 21.39 -9.81
C GLN A 170 -16.50 22.72 -9.71
N GLU A 171 -15.20 22.70 -9.41
CA GLU A 171 -14.41 23.92 -9.18
C GLU A 171 -14.12 24.69 -10.48
N LEU A 172 -13.89 23.97 -11.59
CA LEU A 172 -13.63 24.60 -12.90
C LEU A 172 -14.91 24.87 -13.71
N ALA A 173 -16.08 24.43 -13.21
CA ALA A 173 -17.36 24.52 -13.91
C ALA A 173 -17.29 24.02 -15.38
N THR A 174 -16.55 22.93 -15.62
CA THR A 174 -16.36 22.33 -16.94
C THR A 174 -17.51 21.41 -17.32
N ASP A 175 -17.83 21.33 -18.63
CA ASP A 175 -18.82 20.39 -19.15
C ASP A 175 -18.29 18.96 -19.35
N LYS A 176 -17.02 18.69 -19.04
CA LYS A 176 -16.42 17.35 -19.14
C LYS A 176 -17.12 16.37 -18.19
N GLN A 177 -17.21 15.11 -18.63
CA GLN A 177 -17.60 14.01 -17.74
C GLN A 177 -16.38 13.44 -17.03
N ALA A 178 -16.54 12.89 -15.83
CA ALA A 178 -15.43 12.30 -15.08
C ALA A 178 -14.67 11.20 -15.85
N ALA A 179 -15.38 10.45 -16.72
CA ALA A 179 -14.78 9.42 -17.58
C ALA A 179 -13.82 9.99 -18.64
N ASP A 180 -13.97 11.26 -19.02
CA ASP A 180 -13.16 11.93 -20.04
C ASP A 180 -11.94 12.66 -19.45
N ILE A 181 -11.83 12.68 -18.11
CA ILE A 181 -10.72 13.34 -17.41
C ILE A 181 -9.64 12.30 -17.13
N THR A 182 -8.43 12.57 -17.56
CA THR A 182 -7.26 11.73 -17.28
C THR A 182 -6.68 12.02 -15.91
N GLU A 183 -5.84 11.11 -15.40
CA GLU A 183 -5.11 11.33 -14.16
C GLU A 183 -4.14 12.51 -14.28
N GLU A 184 -3.48 12.65 -15.42
CA GLU A 184 -2.58 13.77 -15.72
C GLU A 184 -3.31 15.12 -15.59
N GLU A 185 -4.53 15.22 -16.11
CA GLU A 185 -5.36 16.44 -15.97
C GLU A 185 -5.71 16.74 -14.51
N VAL A 186 -5.93 15.70 -13.69
CA VAL A 186 -6.16 15.87 -12.24
C VAL A 186 -4.89 16.38 -11.55
N ILE A 187 -3.74 15.82 -11.88
CA ILE A 187 -2.46 16.24 -11.30
C ILE A 187 -2.14 17.69 -11.70
N ASP A 188 -2.32 18.04 -12.97
CA ASP A 188 -2.14 19.42 -13.45
C ASP A 188 -3.06 20.40 -12.71
N TYR A 189 -4.34 20.04 -12.57
CA TYR A 189 -5.30 20.84 -11.81
C TYR A 189 -4.87 21.05 -10.36
N LEU A 190 -4.34 20.02 -9.69
CA LEU A 190 -3.87 20.14 -8.30
C LEU A 190 -2.65 21.06 -8.21
N PHE A 191 -1.72 21.00 -9.16
CA PHE A 191 -0.58 21.93 -9.21
C PHE A 191 -0.98 23.38 -9.54
N GLU A 192 -1.97 23.57 -10.41
CA GLU A 192 -2.52 24.90 -10.68
C GLU A 192 -3.22 25.49 -9.44
N LYS A 193 -4.02 24.67 -8.75
CA LYS A 193 -4.70 25.02 -7.51
C LYS A 193 -3.73 25.39 -6.38
N HIS A 194 -2.64 24.68 -6.29
CA HIS A 194 -1.59 24.85 -5.27
C HIS A 194 -0.28 25.37 -5.89
N SER A 195 -0.36 26.48 -6.62
CA SER A 195 0.76 27.04 -7.41
C SER A 195 2.00 27.45 -6.59
N ASN A 196 1.91 27.52 -5.25
CA ASN A 196 3.03 27.84 -4.35
C ASN A 196 3.75 26.59 -3.81
N VAL A 197 3.36 25.38 -4.23
CA VAL A 197 4.00 24.14 -3.81
C VAL A 197 5.48 24.14 -4.19
N LYS A 198 6.33 23.83 -3.22
CA LYS A 198 7.79 23.75 -3.37
C LYS A 198 8.35 22.34 -3.32
N GLY A 199 7.58 21.40 -2.82
CA GLY A 199 8.00 20.02 -2.70
C GLY A 199 6.86 19.05 -2.74
N CYS A 200 7.17 17.82 -3.19
CA CYS A 200 6.22 16.72 -3.24
C CYS A 200 6.83 15.50 -2.57
N PHE A 201 5.98 14.74 -1.90
CA PHE A 201 6.30 13.41 -1.39
C PHE A 201 5.46 12.38 -2.14
N ALA A 202 6.10 11.40 -2.75
CA ALA A 202 5.44 10.23 -3.34
C ALA A 202 5.68 9.00 -2.46
N SER A 203 4.62 8.27 -2.13
CA SER A 203 4.70 7.13 -1.20
C SER A 203 5.42 5.92 -1.81
N ASN A 204 5.39 5.78 -3.13
CA ASN A 204 6.10 4.75 -3.89
C ASN A 204 6.43 5.23 -5.31
N SER A 205 6.83 4.31 -6.21
CA SER A 205 7.17 4.60 -7.60
C SER A 205 5.97 4.82 -8.53
N ASP A 206 4.78 4.49 -8.09
CA ASP A 206 3.56 4.63 -8.89
C ASP A 206 2.85 5.97 -8.58
N ALA A 207 3.10 6.51 -7.39
CA ALA A 207 2.52 7.76 -6.88
C ALA A 207 3.29 9.04 -7.29
#